data_933e677111e5a425eb12ba6f77e3aef6
#
_entry.id   933e677111e5a425eb12ba6f77e3aef6
#
_cell.length_a   1.000
_cell.length_b   1.000
_cell.length_c   1.000
_cell.angle_alpha   90.00
_cell.angle_beta   90.00
_cell.angle_gamma   90.00
#
_symmetry.space_group_name_H-M   'P 1'
#
loop_
_entity.id
_entity.type
_entity.pdbx_description
1 polymer ?
#
loop_
_entity_poly.entity_id
_entity_poly.type
_entity_poly.pdbx_seq_one_letter_code
_entity_poly.pdbx_strand_id
1 'polypeptide(L)'
;PGWVDIHTHYDGQVCWDPYLTPSSWHGVTTAVMGNCGVGFAPVRPGEENFLIQLMEGVEDIPGSALHEGIEWGWETFPEFLDAIDKKEFVMDLGFMIGHGPLRSYVMGHDRCQNQVDASDLEIDKMSELVTEAINAGALGFSTSRTILHRDIYGKYVPGTEASSEEMRALA
;
A
#
# COMPACT_ATOMS: atom_id res chain seq x y z
N PRO A 1 4.13 -1.09 28.31
CA PRO A 1 3.04 -1.58 27.48
C PRO A 1 2.35 -0.42 26.79
N GLY A 2 2.10 -0.54 25.48
CA GLY A 2 1.38 0.44 24.69
C GLY A 2 0.29 -0.23 23.87
N TRP A 3 -0.43 0.57 23.12
CA TRP A 3 -1.44 0.08 22.18
C TRP A 3 -0.81 -0.41 20.90
N VAL A 4 -1.36 -1.48 20.35
CA VAL A 4 -1.06 -1.95 18.99
C VAL A 4 -2.21 -1.49 18.09
N ASP A 5 -1.94 -0.58 17.17
CA ASP A 5 -2.90 -0.15 16.16
C ASP A 5 -2.70 -0.98 14.90
N ILE A 6 -3.63 -1.90 14.68
CA ILE A 6 -3.55 -2.87 13.57
C ILE A 6 -4.11 -2.33 12.25
N HIS A 7 -4.62 -1.10 12.23
CA HIS A 7 -5.21 -0.51 11.03
C HIS A 7 -4.93 0.99 10.98
N THR A 8 -3.84 1.36 10.31
CA THR A 8 -3.45 2.75 10.09
C THR A 8 -3.17 3.01 8.60
N HIS A 9 -3.14 4.29 8.22
CA HIS A 9 -2.79 4.76 6.88
C HIS A 9 -1.62 5.75 6.94
N TYR A 10 -0.62 5.41 7.74
CA TYR A 10 0.64 6.16 7.83
C TYR A 10 1.63 5.86 6.69
N ASP A 11 1.19 5.14 5.65
CA ASP A 11 2.02 4.68 4.53
C ASP A 11 2.84 5.79 3.87
N GLY A 12 2.27 6.99 3.74
CA GLY A 12 2.99 8.18 3.28
C GLY A 12 3.75 8.86 4.41
N GLN A 13 3.06 9.11 5.54
CA GLN A 13 3.59 9.87 6.67
C GLN A 13 4.88 9.25 7.25
N VAL A 14 5.01 7.93 7.21
CA VAL A 14 6.23 7.21 7.61
C VAL A 14 7.49 7.67 6.86
N CYS A 15 7.33 8.29 5.68
CA CYS A 15 8.45 8.80 4.91
C CYS A 15 9.06 10.10 5.51
N TRP A 16 8.29 10.86 6.32
CA TRP A 16 8.76 12.16 6.83
C TRP A 16 8.54 12.41 8.34
N ASP A 17 7.62 11.68 8.99
CA ASP A 17 7.32 11.86 10.41
C ASP A 17 7.80 10.66 11.25
N PRO A 18 8.95 10.77 11.93
CA PRO A 18 9.45 9.69 12.76
C PRO A 18 8.63 9.47 14.03
N TYR A 19 7.76 10.41 14.38
CA TYR A 19 6.91 10.33 15.57
C TYR A 19 5.56 9.65 15.29
N LEU A 20 5.14 9.57 14.03
CA LEU A 20 3.84 9.05 13.60
C LEU A 20 2.68 9.61 14.45
N THR A 21 2.65 10.93 14.48
CA THR A 21 1.63 11.66 15.24
C THR A 21 0.28 11.65 14.48
N PRO A 22 -0.83 11.65 15.21
CA PRO A 22 -0.95 11.78 16.67
C PRO A 22 -0.96 10.45 17.45
N SER A 23 -0.87 9.28 16.80
CA SER A 23 -1.00 7.97 17.45
C SER A 23 0.00 7.77 18.60
N SER A 24 1.26 8.19 18.40
CA SER A 24 2.29 8.12 19.45
C SER A 24 1.92 8.92 20.71
N TRP A 25 1.25 10.06 20.56
CA TRP A 25 0.80 10.88 21.69
C TRP A 25 -0.31 10.22 22.51
N HIS A 26 -1.02 9.26 21.92
CA HIS A 26 -2.08 8.51 22.55
C HIS A 26 -1.65 7.13 23.06
N GLY A 27 -0.33 6.86 23.06
CA GLY A 27 0.25 5.66 23.65
C GLY A 27 0.27 4.46 22.71
N VAL A 28 0.14 4.66 21.40
CA VAL A 28 0.41 3.62 20.41
C VAL A 28 1.92 3.39 20.36
N THR A 29 2.33 2.12 20.45
CA THR A 29 3.73 1.69 20.41
C THR A 29 4.02 0.77 19.24
N THR A 30 3.00 0.33 18.52
CA THR A 30 3.12 -0.46 17.29
C THR A 30 2.00 -0.07 16.35
N ALA A 31 2.32 0.25 15.10
CA ALA A 31 1.34 0.57 14.05
C ALA A 31 1.50 -0.35 12.84
N VAL A 32 0.36 -0.78 12.25
CA VAL A 32 0.33 -1.59 11.03
C VAL A 32 -0.25 -0.77 9.89
N MET A 33 0.48 -0.72 8.78
CA MET A 33 0.19 0.04 7.56
C MET A 33 -0.04 -0.89 6.36
N GLY A 34 -0.37 -0.32 5.20
CA GLY A 34 -0.69 -1.10 4.00
C GLY A 34 -2.11 -1.67 4.04
N ASN A 35 -3.00 -1.07 4.81
CA ASN A 35 -4.40 -1.50 4.94
C ASN A 35 -5.23 -1.13 3.71
N CYS A 36 -6.46 -1.62 3.63
CA CYS A 36 -7.45 -1.29 2.60
C CYS A 36 -6.98 -1.51 1.14
N GLY A 37 -5.89 -2.24 0.93
CA GLY A 37 -5.33 -2.50 -0.39
C GLY A 37 -4.63 -1.31 -1.03
N VAL A 38 -4.33 -0.25 -0.26
CA VAL A 38 -3.55 0.91 -0.71
C VAL A 38 -2.15 0.88 -0.13
N GLY A 39 -1.26 1.74 -0.63
CA GLY A 39 0.14 1.82 -0.20
C GLY A 39 1.03 2.35 -1.32
N PHE A 40 2.34 2.37 -1.10
CA PHE A 40 3.31 2.97 -2.01
C PHE A 40 4.35 2.00 -2.58
N ALA A 41 4.14 0.69 -2.41
CA ALA A 41 4.99 -0.36 -2.98
C ALA A 41 4.18 -1.65 -3.28
N PRO A 42 4.54 -2.36 -4.38
CA PRO A 42 5.54 -2.00 -5.39
C PRO A 42 5.07 -0.86 -6.31
N VAL A 43 6.00 -0.17 -6.97
CA VAL A 43 5.71 0.92 -7.90
C VAL A 43 6.72 0.92 -9.06
N ARG A 44 6.24 1.06 -10.30
CA ARG A 44 7.14 1.23 -11.44
C ARG A 44 7.71 2.66 -11.46
N PRO A 45 8.98 2.83 -11.80
CA PRO A 45 9.56 4.17 -11.95
C PRO A 45 8.74 5.04 -12.90
N GLY A 46 8.33 6.21 -12.44
CA GLY A 46 7.49 7.16 -13.19
C GLY A 46 5.98 6.97 -13.04
N GLU A 47 5.52 5.95 -12.29
CA GLU A 47 4.09 5.67 -12.03
C GLU A 47 3.66 6.04 -10.60
N GLU A 48 4.51 6.69 -9.82
CA GLU A 48 4.29 7.04 -8.41
C GLU A 48 3.03 7.90 -8.22
N ASN A 49 2.77 8.79 -9.17
CA ASN A 49 1.62 9.69 -9.12
C ASN A 49 0.28 8.95 -9.05
N PHE A 50 0.19 7.78 -9.65
CA PHE A 50 -1.02 6.94 -9.58
C PHE A 50 -1.33 6.51 -8.14
N LEU A 51 -0.30 6.07 -7.40
CA LEU A 51 -0.46 5.65 -6.00
C LEU A 51 -0.78 6.83 -5.07
N ILE A 52 -0.20 8.00 -5.34
CA ILE A 52 -0.54 9.25 -4.64
C ILE A 52 -2.02 9.60 -4.83
N GLN A 53 -2.51 9.60 -6.07
CA GLN A 53 -3.91 9.89 -6.37
C GLN A 53 -4.88 8.87 -5.76
N LEU A 54 -4.46 7.61 -5.67
CA LEU A 54 -5.23 6.56 -5.04
C LEU A 54 -5.35 6.81 -3.53
N MET A 55 -4.23 7.10 -2.87
CA MET A 55 -4.18 7.38 -1.43
C MET A 55 -4.98 8.66 -1.09
N GLU A 56 -4.82 9.73 -1.89
CA GLU A 56 -5.58 10.97 -1.72
C GLU A 56 -7.09 10.73 -1.79
N GLY A 57 -7.56 9.91 -2.72
CA GLY A 57 -8.98 9.64 -2.89
C GLY A 57 -9.56 8.71 -1.81
N VAL A 58 -8.77 7.80 -1.25
CA VAL A 58 -9.23 6.83 -0.24
C VAL A 58 -9.16 7.39 1.18
N GLU A 59 -8.11 8.16 1.50
CA GLU A 59 -7.77 8.56 2.87
C GLU A 59 -7.82 10.07 3.11
N ASP A 60 -8.26 10.84 2.13
CA ASP A 60 -8.33 12.32 2.20
C ASP A 60 -6.98 12.99 2.56
N ILE A 61 -5.86 12.32 2.29
CA ILE A 61 -4.52 12.88 2.50
C ILE A 61 -4.16 13.75 1.29
N PRO A 62 -3.87 15.04 1.47
CA PRO A 62 -3.58 15.91 0.34
C PRO A 62 -2.42 15.38 -0.52
N GLY A 63 -2.65 15.20 -1.83
CA GLY A 63 -1.63 14.69 -2.76
C GLY A 63 -0.36 15.56 -2.76
N SER A 64 -0.49 16.88 -2.53
CA SER A 64 0.66 17.79 -2.38
C SER A 64 1.56 17.44 -1.19
N ALA A 65 0.99 16.99 -0.08
CA ALA A 65 1.76 16.55 1.08
C ALA A 65 2.51 15.25 0.78
N LEU A 66 1.86 14.32 0.08
CA LEU A 66 2.48 13.07 -0.36
C LEU A 66 3.62 13.31 -1.36
N HIS A 67 3.41 14.21 -2.34
CA HIS A 67 4.45 14.58 -3.31
C HIS A 67 5.69 15.22 -2.67
N GLU A 68 5.50 16.07 -1.66
CA GLU A 68 6.60 16.74 -0.96
C GLU A 68 7.29 15.81 0.04
N GLY A 69 6.50 14.94 0.71
CA GLY A 69 6.98 14.14 1.84
C GLY A 69 7.61 12.81 1.44
N ILE A 70 7.26 12.24 0.29
CA ILE A 70 7.77 10.93 -0.13
C ILE A 70 9.02 11.10 -1.01
N GLU A 71 10.17 10.72 -0.47
CA GLU A 71 11.41 10.57 -1.25
C GLU A 71 11.46 9.15 -1.82
N TRP A 72 11.07 9.00 -3.07
CA TRP A 72 11.05 7.71 -3.75
C TRP A 72 12.48 7.16 -3.92
N GLY A 73 12.69 5.93 -3.49
CA GLY A 73 13.99 5.25 -3.57
C GLY A 73 13.82 3.75 -3.69
N TRP A 74 12.63 3.29 -4.10
CA TRP A 74 12.28 1.88 -4.24
C TRP A 74 11.40 1.66 -5.48
N GLU A 75 11.42 0.43 -5.98
CA GLU A 75 10.49 -0.09 -6.96
C GLU A 75 9.70 -1.26 -6.36
N THR A 76 10.41 -2.18 -5.70
CA THR A 76 9.84 -3.39 -5.11
C THR A 76 9.41 -3.16 -3.65
N PHE A 77 8.59 -4.09 -3.13
CA PHE A 77 8.18 -4.03 -1.72
C PHE A 77 9.35 -4.28 -0.74
N PRO A 78 10.28 -5.24 -0.99
CA PRO A 78 11.49 -5.35 -0.17
C PRO A 78 12.33 -4.08 -0.13
N GLU A 79 12.54 -3.41 -1.27
CA GLU A 79 13.28 -2.14 -1.31
C GLU A 79 12.60 -1.03 -0.51
N PHE A 80 11.26 -1.00 -0.51
CA PHE A 80 10.49 -0.10 0.34
C PHE A 80 10.76 -0.37 1.82
N LEU A 81 10.70 -1.64 2.27
CA LEU A 81 11.04 -2.00 3.65
C LEU A 81 12.49 -1.59 4.01
N ASP A 82 13.43 -1.85 3.11
CA ASP A 82 14.83 -1.44 3.28
C ASP A 82 15.00 0.09 3.38
N ALA A 83 14.18 0.86 2.66
CA ALA A 83 14.18 2.31 2.73
C ALA A 83 13.65 2.82 4.07
N ILE A 84 12.60 2.18 4.59
CA ILE A 84 12.03 2.51 5.91
C ILE A 84 12.95 2.07 7.05
N ASP A 85 13.58 0.90 6.97
CA ASP A 85 14.51 0.38 8.00
C ASP A 85 15.74 1.27 8.25
N LYS A 86 16.08 2.14 7.30
CA LYS A 86 17.15 3.14 7.46
C LYS A 86 16.77 4.33 8.36
N LYS A 87 15.50 4.43 8.74
CA LYS A 87 14.98 5.54 9.56
C LYS A 87 14.73 5.08 11.00
N GLU A 88 14.76 6.02 11.92
CA GLU A 88 14.46 5.76 13.33
C GLU A 88 13.06 6.24 13.66
N PHE A 89 12.27 5.40 14.35
CA PHE A 89 10.89 5.68 14.74
C PHE A 89 10.70 5.52 16.25
N VAL A 90 9.71 6.25 16.79
CA VAL A 90 9.34 6.15 18.21
C VAL A 90 8.47 4.92 18.53
N MET A 91 8.04 4.17 17.53
CA MET A 91 7.21 2.98 17.66
C MET A 91 7.64 1.89 16.68
N ASP A 92 7.23 0.66 16.95
CA ASP A 92 7.41 -0.45 16.03
C ASP A 92 6.44 -0.34 14.85
N LEU A 93 6.90 -0.75 13.67
CA LEU A 93 6.14 -0.67 12.42
C LEU A 93 5.93 -2.04 11.81
N GLY A 94 4.74 -2.27 11.28
CA GLY A 94 4.42 -3.42 10.46
C GLY A 94 3.74 -2.99 9.17
N PHE A 95 3.99 -3.70 8.08
CA PHE A 95 3.47 -3.37 6.76
C PHE A 95 2.78 -4.58 6.13
N MET A 96 1.68 -4.32 5.43
CA MET A 96 1.06 -5.27 4.51
C MET A 96 1.27 -4.82 3.07
N ILE A 97 1.42 -5.76 2.14
CA ILE A 97 1.42 -5.43 0.72
C ILE A 97 -0.01 -5.18 0.25
N GLY A 98 -0.25 -4.01 -0.36
CA GLY A 98 -1.57 -3.60 -0.83
C GLY A 98 -1.91 -4.15 -2.22
N HIS A 99 -3.17 -4.54 -2.43
CA HIS A 99 -3.67 -5.08 -3.71
C HIS A 99 -3.61 -4.05 -4.85
N GLY A 100 -3.92 -2.78 -4.56
CA GLY A 100 -3.88 -1.70 -5.55
C GLY A 100 -2.51 -1.48 -6.17
N PRO A 101 -1.46 -1.22 -5.37
CA PRO A 101 -0.08 -1.15 -5.85
C PRO A 101 0.36 -2.41 -6.60
N LEU A 102 0.05 -3.59 -6.07
CA LEU A 102 0.41 -4.88 -6.67
C LEU A 102 -0.20 -5.05 -8.07
N ARG A 103 -1.51 -4.81 -8.22
CA ARG A 103 -2.19 -4.87 -9.53
C ARG A 103 -1.65 -3.84 -10.50
N SER A 104 -1.44 -2.60 -10.03
CA SER A 104 -0.89 -1.52 -10.87
C SER A 104 0.49 -1.88 -11.39
N TYR A 105 1.34 -2.42 -10.52
CA TYR A 105 2.69 -2.84 -10.88
C TYR A 105 2.71 -3.96 -11.94
N VAL A 106 1.82 -4.95 -11.83
CA VAL A 106 1.79 -6.09 -12.76
C VAL A 106 1.03 -5.77 -14.04
N MET A 107 -0.17 -5.19 -13.92
CA MET A 107 -1.12 -5.02 -15.04
C MET A 107 -1.06 -3.64 -15.69
N GLY A 108 -0.45 -2.64 -15.02
CA GLY A 108 -0.50 -1.23 -15.39
C GLY A 108 -1.78 -0.54 -14.91
N HIS A 109 -1.67 0.76 -14.61
CA HIS A 109 -2.74 1.52 -13.95
C HIS A 109 -4.02 1.64 -14.80
N ASP A 110 -3.94 1.78 -16.13
CA ASP A 110 -5.12 1.91 -16.99
C ASP A 110 -6.05 0.69 -16.90
N ARG A 111 -5.49 -0.52 -16.93
CA ARG A 111 -6.27 -1.76 -16.78
C ARG A 111 -6.84 -1.90 -15.38
N CYS A 112 -6.07 -1.54 -14.38
CA CYS A 112 -6.48 -1.59 -12.98
C CYS A 112 -7.64 -0.65 -12.68
N GLN A 113 -7.56 0.61 -13.13
CA GLN A 113 -8.64 1.59 -12.95
C GLN A 113 -9.95 1.20 -13.65
N ASN A 114 -9.87 0.44 -14.73
CA ASN A 114 -11.05 -0.06 -15.45
C ASN A 114 -11.49 -1.44 -14.96
N GLN A 115 -10.98 -1.90 -13.81
CA GLN A 115 -11.33 -3.19 -13.18
C GLN A 115 -11.23 -4.38 -14.13
N VAL A 116 -10.27 -4.35 -15.08
CA VAL A 116 -10.05 -5.46 -16.02
C VAL A 116 -9.57 -6.68 -15.25
N ASP A 117 -10.11 -7.85 -15.56
CA ASP A 117 -9.67 -9.11 -14.95
C ASP A 117 -8.18 -9.37 -15.24
N ALA A 118 -7.48 -9.88 -14.24
CA ALA A 118 -6.13 -10.37 -14.41
C ALA A 118 -6.13 -11.71 -15.15
N SER A 119 -5.18 -11.90 -16.04
CA SER A 119 -4.89 -13.20 -16.66
C SER A 119 -4.18 -14.12 -15.66
N ASP A 120 -4.19 -15.44 -15.93
CA ASP A 120 -3.52 -16.44 -15.08
C ASP A 120 -2.03 -16.08 -14.85
N LEU A 121 -1.33 -15.63 -15.89
CA LEU A 121 0.07 -15.21 -15.79
C LEU A 121 0.26 -13.97 -14.90
N GLU A 122 -0.69 -13.04 -14.90
CA GLU A 122 -0.65 -11.87 -14.04
C GLU A 122 -0.96 -12.24 -12.58
N ILE A 123 -1.89 -13.17 -12.37
CA ILE A 123 -2.19 -13.73 -11.05
C ILE A 123 -0.96 -14.45 -10.50
N ASP A 124 -0.32 -15.30 -11.28
CA ASP A 124 0.91 -15.99 -10.89
C ASP A 124 2.00 -14.97 -10.51
N LYS A 125 2.18 -13.92 -11.33
CA LYS A 125 3.17 -12.87 -11.04
C LYS A 125 2.86 -12.09 -9.77
N MET A 126 1.59 -11.76 -9.52
CA MET A 126 1.18 -11.12 -8.26
C MET A 126 1.44 -12.03 -7.06
N SER A 127 1.16 -13.34 -7.17
CA SER A 127 1.44 -14.33 -6.11
C SER A 127 2.93 -14.44 -5.78
N GLU A 128 3.79 -14.40 -6.80
CA GLU A 128 5.25 -14.35 -6.59
C GLU A 128 5.65 -13.11 -5.78
N LEU A 129 5.14 -11.93 -6.14
CA LEU A 129 5.46 -10.67 -5.47
C LEU A 129 4.90 -10.61 -4.03
N VAL A 130 3.72 -11.20 -3.78
CA VAL A 130 3.21 -11.36 -2.40
C VAL A 130 4.14 -12.25 -1.59
N THR A 131 4.55 -13.39 -2.16
CA THR A 131 5.50 -14.32 -1.52
C THR A 131 6.83 -13.62 -1.21
N GLU A 132 7.34 -12.83 -2.15
CA GLU A 132 8.56 -12.03 -1.96
C GLU A 132 8.39 -11.03 -0.83
N ALA A 133 7.27 -10.30 -0.78
CA ALA A 133 6.96 -9.33 0.27
C ALA A 133 6.88 -9.99 1.66
N ILE A 134 6.21 -11.14 1.77
CA ILE A 134 6.11 -11.90 3.03
C ILE A 134 7.50 -12.36 3.48
N ASN A 135 8.31 -12.87 2.57
CA ASN A 135 9.68 -13.30 2.88
C ASN A 135 10.59 -12.13 3.30
N ALA A 136 10.31 -10.92 2.82
CA ALA A 136 11.01 -9.71 3.22
C ALA A 136 10.53 -9.13 4.56
N GLY A 137 9.39 -9.60 5.11
CA GLY A 137 8.89 -9.19 6.41
C GLY A 137 7.51 -8.50 6.39
N ALA A 138 6.79 -8.51 5.25
CA ALA A 138 5.40 -8.09 5.25
C ALA A 138 4.56 -8.96 6.19
N LEU A 139 3.65 -8.33 6.93
CA LEU A 139 2.75 -9.02 7.85
C LEU A 139 1.62 -9.76 7.13
N GLY A 140 1.35 -9.42 5.87
CA GLY A 140 0.29 -10.03 5.09
C GLY A 140 -0.01 -9.25 3.82
N PHE A 141 -1.08 -9.66 3.15
CA PHE A 141 -1.67 -9.03 1.99
C PHE A 141 -2.98 -8.32 2.39
N SER A 142 -3.24 -7.15 1.85
CA SER A 142 -4.46 -6.41 2.10
C SER A 142 -5.21 -6.07 0.81
N THR A 143 -6.53 -6.03 0.89
CA THR A 143 -7.40 -5.64 -0.22
C THR A 143 -8.62 -4.89 0.28
N SER A 144 -9.25 -4.13 -0.61
CA SER A 144 -10.54 -3.49 -0.34
C SER A 144 -11.54 -3.86 -1.42
N ARG A 145 -12.73 -4.28 -0.99
CA ARG A 145 -13.86 -4.59 -1.89
C ARG A 145 -15.07 -3.69 -1.62
N THR A 146 -14.85 -2.60 -0.88
CA THR A 146 -15.90 -1.63 -0.65
C THR A 146 -16.04 -0.67 -1.84
N ILE A 147 -17.28 -0.38 -2.20
CA ILE A 147 -17.61 0.62 -3.24
C ILE A 147 -17.38 2.07 -2.78
N LEU A 148 -17.04 2.26 -1.50
CA LEU A 148 -16.78 3.58 -0.92
C LEU A 148 -15.35 4.07 -1.20
N HIS A 149 -14.40 3.14 -1.36
CA HIS A 149 -13.01 3.50 -1.67
C HIS A 149 -12.87 3.81 -3.16
N ARG A 150 -12.57 5.07 -3.43
CA ARG A 150 -12.42 5.59 -4.79
C ARG A 150 -11.21 6.50 -4.88
N ASP A 151 -10.60 6.53 -6.05
CA ASP A 151 -9.57 7.53 -6.36
C ASP A 151 -10.18 8.95 -6.50
N ILE A 152 -9.32 9.94 -6.72
CA ILE A 152 -9.73 11.34 -6.88
C ILE A 152 -10.66 11.59 -8.08
N TYR A 153 -10.76 10.65 -9.02
CA TYR A 153 -11.65 10.69 -10.18
C TYR A 153 -12.95 9.90 -9.97
N GLY A 154 -13.15 9.34 -8.78
CA GLY A 154 -14.33 8.55 -8.43
C GLY A 154 -14.32 7.12 -8.94
N LYS A 155 -13.19 6.62 -9.46
CA LYS A 155 -13.03 5.22 -9.87
C LYS A 155 -12.72 4.33 -8.66
N TYR A 156 -13.14 3.08 -8.72
CA TYR A 156 -12.85 2.12 -7.66
C TYR A 156 -11.34 1.83 -7.53
N VAL A 157 -10.91 1.58 -6.30
CA VAL A 157 -9.56 1.09 -6.01
C VAL A 157 -9.30 -0.19 -6.81
N PRO A 158 -8.12 -0.37 -7.42
CA PRO A 158 -7.77 -1.62 -8.10
C PRO A 158 -7.94 -2.82 -7.18
N GLY A 159 -8.62 -3.86 -7.69
CA GLY A 159 -8.94 -5.05 -6.92
C GLY A 159 -10.33 -5.08 -6.30
N THR A 160 -11.08 -3.95 -6.29
CA THR A 160 -12.45 -3.92 -5.75
C THR A 160 -13.35 -4.99 -6.40
N GLU A 161 -13.22 -5.20 -7.70
CA GLU A 161 -13.99 -6.19 -8.48
C GLU A 161 -13.16 -7.43 -8.89
N ALA A 162 -11.97 -7.61 -8.27
CA ALA A 162 -11.11 -8.75 -8.58
C ALA A 162 -11.84 -10.09 -8.43
N SER A 163 -11.51 -11.04 -9.29
CA SER A 163 -12.11 -12.37 -9.31
C SER A 163 -11.86 -13.14 -8.01
N SER A 164 -12.74 -14.11 -7.70
CA SER A 164 -12.51 -15.00 -6.55
C SER A 164 -11.28 -15.90 -6.73
N GLU A 165 -10.86 -16.13 -7.96
CA GLU A 165 -9.69 -16.90 -8.31
C GLU A 165 -8.41 -16.12 -7.97
N GLU A 166 -8.32 -14.88 -8.41
CA GLU A 166 -7.25 -13.97 -8.04
C GLU A 166 -7.14 -13.83 -6.51
N MET A 167 -8.26 -13.60 -5.84
CA MET A 167 -8.26 -13.46 -4.38
C MET A 167 -7.77 -14.71 -3.64
N ARG A 168 -8.09 -15.92 -4.15
CA ARG A 168 -7.59 -17.17 -3.55
C ARG A 168 -6.12 -17.44 -3.82
N ALA A 169 -5.63 -16.96 -4.96
CA ALA A 169 -4.22 -17.12 -5.31
C ALA A 169 -3.30 -16.20 -4.50
N LEU A 170 -3.81 -15.03 -4.08
CA LEU A 170 -3.04 -14.03 -3.32
C LEU A 170 -3.15 -14.17 -1.79
N ALA A 171 -4.11 -14.97 -1.28
CA ALA A 171 -4.35 -15.19 0.14
C ALA A 171 -3.57 -16.38 0.69
#